data_f7ec503755b1e9de8a9d2f53c3c119c4
#
_entry.id   f7ec503755b1e9de8a9d2f53c3c119c4
#
_cell.length_a   1.000
_cell.length_b   1.000
_cell.length_c   1.000
_cell.angle_alpha   90.00
_cell.angle_beta   90.00
_cell.angle_gamma   90.00
#
_symmetry.space_group_name_H-M   'P 1'
#
loop_
_entity.id
_entity.type
_entity.pdbx_description
1 polymer ?
#
loop_
_entity_poly.entity_id
_entity_poly.type
_entity_poly.pdbx_seq_one_letter_code
_entity_poly.pdbx_strand_id
1 'polypeptide(L)'
;MSRPNISFEYFPPKTEAGREKLLNETTPALNALGPEFFSCTYGAGGSTRDNTRGIVSAIHEAGIPVAPHLSFGGDDETVVGELVDRYVELGINKLVALRGDIPSGMGGARLVYASELVEFVRKRTGDHFRIAVAAYPEIHPQADDYDTDVRFLKEKFDAGANVAITQYFYNVDAYFYFLDRCAAIGIDKPIFAGIMPITNYENLARFSRNCGAELPRWISQRLQGYDGDKESIRKFGIEVVTQLCQTLLDNGCPGIHFYTMNQLEPVRTIYGNLGLDS
;
A
#
# COMPACT_ATOMS: atom_id res chain seq x y z
N MET A 1 -0.16 -19.86 -16.21
CA MET A 1 -0.79 -18.69 -15.56
C MET A 1 0.04 -17.46 -15.90
N SER A 2 -0.56 -16.27 -16.07
CA SER A 2 0.22 -15.03 -16.22
C SER A 2 0.94 -14.74 -14.90
N ARG A 3 2.13 -14.13 -14.97
CA ARG A 3 2.88 -13.71 -13.78
C ARG A 3 2.00 -12.74 -12.95
N PRO A 4 1.88 -12.93 -11.63
CA PRO A 4 1.09 -12.01 -10.81
C PRO A 4 1.75 -10.62 -10.79
N ASN A 5 0.93 -9.57 -10.65
CA ASN A 5 1.45 -8.22 -10.49
C ASN A 5 2.06 -8.08 -9.10
N ILE A 6 3.33 -7.71 -9.03
CA ILE A 6 4.04 -7.47 -7.77
C ILE A 6 4.42 -6.00 -7.69
N SER A 7 4.20 -5.39 -6.53
CA SER A 7 4.61 -4.02 -6.25
C SER A 7 5.10 -3.86 -4.81
N PHE A 8 5.90 -2.83 -4.58
CA PHE A 8 6.55 -2.60 -3.29
C PHE A 8 6.26 -1.20 -2.79
N GLU A 9 5.95 -1.06 -1.52
CA GLU A 9 5.73 0.23 -0.88
C GLU A 9 6.89 0.62 0.02
N TYR A 10 7.24 1.91 -0.08
CA TYR A 10 8.17 2.59 0.79
C TYR A 10 7.49 3.70 1.56
N PHE A 11 8.06 4.06 2.68
CA PHE A 11 7.83 5.36 3.30
C PHE A 11 9.12 6.19 3.29
N PRO A 12 9.01 7.52 3.20
CA PRO A 12 10.18 8.38 3.14
C PRO A 12 11.05 8.19 4.37
N PRO A 13 12.33 7.82 4.24
CA PRO A 13 13.24 7.74 5.38
C PRO A 13 13.41 9.11 6.05
N LYS A 14 13.56 9.09 7.38
CA LYS A 14 13.72 10.31 8.17
C LYS A 14 15.16 10.83 8.20
N THR A 15 16.13 10.03 7.75
CA THR A 15 17.58 10.35 7.78
C THR A 15 18.18 10.20 6.39
N GLU A 16 19.23 10.96 6.10
CA GLU A 16 19.95 10.88 4.83
C GLU A 16 20.56 9.48 4.63
N ALA A 17 21.19 8.91 5.65
CA ALA A 17 21.71 7.52 5.57
C ALA A 17 20.61 6.50 5.24
N GLY A 18 19.41 6.68 5.79
CA GLY A 18 18.24 5.84 5.43
C GLY A 18 17.81 6.04 3.99
N ARG A 19 17.86 7.26 3.48
CA ARG A 19 17.55 7.59 2.08
C ARG A 19 18.59 6.98 1.13
N GLU A 20 19.85 7.15 1.41
CA GLU A 20 20.95 6.56 0.63
C GLU A 20 20.83 5.04 0.56
N LYS A 21 20.60 4.38 1.70
CA LYS A 21 20.39 2.93 1.76
C LYS A 21 19.17 2.49 0.94
N LEU A 22 18.05 3.22 1.06
CA LEU A 22 16.84 2.91 0.30
C LEU A 22 17.09 2.98 -1.20
N LEU A 23 17.70 4.07 -1.67
CA LEU A 23 17.87 4.35 -3.10
C LEU A 23 19.02 3.54 -3.72
N ASN A 24 20.12 3.33 -3.01
CA ASN A 24 21.35 2.75 -3.56
C ASN A 24 21.47 1.24 -3.32
N GLU A 25 20.75 0.69 -2.32
CA GLU A 25 20.84 -0.74 -1.98
C GLU A 25 19.49 -1.43 -2.13
N THR A 26 18.46 -0.96 -1.39
CA THR A 26 17.17 -1.66 -1.30
C THR A 26 16.41 -1.60 -2.63
N THR A 27 16.31 -0.42 -3.23
CA THR A 27 15.55 -0.23 -4.48
C THR A 27 16.15 -1.02 -5.66
N PRO A 28 17.46 -0.98 -5.95
CA PRO A 28 18.05 -1.81 -7.00
C PRO A 28 17.84 -3.30 -6.77
N ALA A 29 18.00 -3.77 -5.52
CA ALA A 29 17.84 -5.18 -5.19
C ALA A 29 16.38 -5.67 -5.34
N LEU A 30 15.39 -4.87 -4.95
CA LEU A 30 13.98 -5.21 -5.17
C LEU A 30 13.56 -5.01 -6.64
N ASN A 31 14.13 -4.02 -7.35
CA ASN A 31 13.85 -3.82 -8.78
C ASN A 31 14.33 -4.99 -9.64
N ALA A 32 15.41 -5.66 -9.23
CA ALA A 32 15.88 -6.88 -9.90
C ALA A 32 14.86 -8.03 -9.87
N LEU A 33 13.89 -8.00 -8.96
CA LEU A 33 12.77 -8.95 -8.91
C LEU A 33 11.68 -8.65 -9.95
N GLY A 34 11.77 -7.56 -10.70
CA GLY A 34 10.85 -7.19 -11.78
C GLY A 34 9.45 -6.78 -11.29
N PRO A 35 9.32 -5.88 -10.31
CA PRO A 35 8.01 -5.39 -9.88
C PRO A 35 7.35 -4.53 -10.96
N GLU A 36 6.02 -4.42 -10.90
CA GLU A 36 5.26 -3.53 -11.76
C GLU A 36 5.55 -2.05 -11.43
N PHE A 37 5.68 -1.74 -10.14
CA PHE A 37 6.02 -0.39 -9.66
C PHE A 37 6.43 -0.41 -8.19
N PHE A 38 7.06 0.69 -7.78
CA PHE A 38 7.22 1.04 -6.38
C PHE A 38 6.23 2.14 -6.00
N SER A 39 5.70 2.13 -4.79
CA SER A 39 4.96 3.28 -4.26
C SER A 39 5.69 3.92 -3.10
N CYS A 40 5.42 5.20 -2.86
CA CYS A 40 6.00 5.92 -1.74
C CYS A 40 4.91 6.68 -1.00
N THR A 41 4.79 6.45 0.31
CA THR A 41 3.74 7.04 1.12
C THR A 41 3.87 8.56 1.21
N TYR A 42 2.72 9.21 1.32
CA TYR A 42 2.61 10.66 1.50
C TYR A 42 2.34 10.96 2.98
N GLY A 43 3.18 11.78 3.58
CA GLY A 43 2.96 12.24 4.94
C GLY A 43 2.26 13.61 4.97
N ALA A 44 1.31 13.77 5.84
CA ALA A 44 0.67 15.06 6.11
C ALA A 44 1.70 16.02 6.74
N GLY A 45 2.04 17.10 6.01
CA GLY A 45 2.95 18.14 6.47
C GLY A 45 4.14 18.38 5.54
N GLY A 46 4.58 19.63 5.44
CA GLY A 46 5.52 20.12 4.44
C GLY A 46 6.82 19.32 4.29
N SER A 47 7.52 19.01 5.39
CA SER A 47 8.80 18.29 5.34
C SER A 47 8.64 16.83 4.85
N THR A 48 7.55 16.18 5.17
CA THR A 48 7.28 14.80 4.73
C THR A 48 6.92 14.75 3.24
N ARG A 49 6.22 15.76 2.74
CA ARG A 49 5.89 15.94 1.32
C ARG A 49 7.15 16.08 0.47
N ASP A 50 8.10 16.92 0.87
CA ASP A 50 9.35 17.12 0.14
C ASP A 50 10.23 15.86 0.15
N ASN A 51 10.24 15.11 1.24
CA ASN A 51 10.92 13.83 1.31
C ASN A 51 10.31 12.81 0.35
N THR A 52 8.97 12.70 0.30
CA THR A 52 8.28 11.82 -0.66
C THR A 52 8.62 12.20 -2.09
N ARG A 53 8.55 13.49 -2.43
CA ARG A 53 8.91 13.98 -3.78
C ARG A 53 10.34 13.61 -4.14
N GLY A 54 11.30 13.80 -3.23
CA GLY A 54 12.70 13.46 -3.46
C GLY A 54 12.94 11.98 -3.73
N ILE A 55 12.24 11.08 -3.00
CA ILE A 55 12.32 9.63 -3.23
C ILE A 55 11.67 9.26 -4.57
N VAL A 56 10.46 9.76 -4.84
CA VAL A 56 9.73 9.50 -6.08
C VAL A 56 10.54 9.96 -7.30
N SER A 57 11.09 11.17 -7.28
CA SER A 57 11.93 11.69 -8.37
C SER A 57 13.16 10.83 -8.60
N ALA A 58 13.87 10.45 -7.53
CA ALA A 58 15.09 9.64 -7.65
C ALA A 58 14.81 8.24 -8.22
N ILE A 59 13.71 7.58 -7.82
CA ILE A 59 13.30 6.28 -8.36
C ILE A 59 12.92 6.44 -9.84
N HIS A 60 12.18 7.49 -10.19
CA HIS A 60 11.76 7.76 -11.56
C HIS A 60 12.97 8.07 -12.48
N GLU A 61 13.90 8.90 -12.02
CA GLU A 61 15.14 9.24 -12.73
C GLU A 61 16.03 8.01 -13.01
N ALA A 62 15.96 7.00 -12.14
CA ALA A 62 16.59 5.70 -12.35
C ALA A 62 15.87 4.82 -13.38
N GLY A 63 14.80 5.31 -14.03
CA GLY A 63 14.00 4.58 -15.01
C GLY A 63 13.08 3.52 -14.41
N ILE A 64 12.83 3.58 -13.10
CA ILE A 64 12.01 2.60 -12.37
C ILE A 64 10.58 3.15 -12.23
N PRO A 65 9.54 2.36 -12.59
CA PRO A 65 8.15 2.77 -12.41
C PRO A 65 7.83 3.06 -10.94
N VAL A 66 7.26 4.24 -10.68
CA VAL A 66 6.91 4.68 -9.33
C VAL A 66 5.53 5.32 -9.29
N ALA A 67 4.79 5.07 -8.19
CA ALA A 67 3.49 5.62 -7.88
C ALA A 67 3.58 6.44 -6.58
N PRO A 68 3.62 7.76 -6.62
CA PRO A 68 3.50 8.57 -5.43
C PRO A 68 2.13 8.35 -4.78
N HIS A 69 2.08 8.31 -3.45
CA HIS A 69 0.82 8.47 -2.74
C HIS A 69 0.42 9.95 -2.78
N LEU A 70 -0.86 10.21 -2.85
CA LEU A 70 -1.44 11.54 -2.83
C LEU A 70 -2.68 11.56 -1.94
N SER A 71 -2.80 12.61 -1.15
CA SER A 71 -4.00 12.93 -0.38
C SER A 71 -4.11 14.44 -0.26
N PHE A 72 -5.30 14.95 -0.01
CA PHE A 72 -5.41 16.37 0.33
C PHE A 72 -4.76 16.67 1.71
N GLY A 73 -4.90 15.79 2.70
CA GLY A 73 -4.16 15.85 3.98
C GLY A 73 -4.18 17.19 4.71
N GLY A 74 -5.15 18.06 4.40
CA GLY A 74 -5.21 19.45 4.87
C GLY A 74 -4.65 20.49 3.88
N ASP A 75 -4.05 20.05 2.76
CA ASP A 75 -3.66 20.94 1.66
C ASP A 75 -4.90 21.36 0.85
N ASP A 76 -4.86 22.50 0.20
CA ASP A 76 -5.90 22.96 -0.71
C ASP A 76 -5.75 22.36 -2.12
N GLU A 77 -6.79 22.53 -2.94
CA GLU A 77 -6.81 22.00 -4.31
C GLU A 77 -5.69 22.58 -5.19
N THR A 78 -5.22 23.79 -4.92
CA THR A 78 -4.15 24.44 -5.69
C THR A 78 -2.84 23.68 -5.47
N VAL A 79 -2.47 23.46 -4.21
CA VAL A 79 -1.24 22.74 -3.84
C VAL A 79 -1.22 21.31 -4.39
N VAL A 80 -2.34 20.61 -4.22
CA VAL A 80 -2.47 19.23 -4.75
C VAL A 80 -2.45 19.23 -6.28
N GLY A 81 -3.09 20.22 -6.91
CA GLY A 81 -3.10 20.40 -8.36
C GLY A 81 -1.72 20.63 -8.95
N GLU A 82 -0.93 21.53 -8.35
CA GLU A 82 0.47 21.78 -8.76
C GLU A 82 1.34 20.51 -8.63
N LEU A 83 1.10 19.72 -7.61
CA LEU A 83 1.81 18.45 -7.43
C LEU A 83 1.44 17.42 -8.48
N VAL A 84 0.16 17.33 -8.83
CA VAL A 84 -0.34 16.46 -9.91
C VAL A 84 0.27 16.87 -11.25
N ASP A 85 0.26 18.18 -11.58
CA ASP A 85 0.85 18.69 -12.83
C ASP A 85 2.34 18.37 -12.92
N ARG A 86 3.05 18.52 -11.79
CA ARG A 86 4.46 18.18 -11.71
C ARG A 86 4.73 16.70 -11.98
N TYR A 87 3.89 15.80 -11.50
CA TYR A 87 4.03 14.37 -11.82
C TYR A 87 3.72 14.07 -13.29
N VAL A 88 2.79 14.78 -13.90
CA VAL A 88 2.52 14.71 -15.36
C VAL A 88 3.75 15.17 -16.15
N GLU A 89 4.34 16.32 -15.80
CA GLU A 89 5.56 16.85 -16.44
C GLU A 89 6.74 15.90 -16.36
N LEU A 90 6.88 15.19 -15.23
CA LEU A 90 7.92 14.17 -15.05
C LEU A 90 7.64 12.88 -15.84
N GLY A 91 6.44 12.69 -16.39
CA GLY A 91 6.04 11.46 -17.08
C GLY A 91 5.64 10.31 -16.15
N ILE A 92 5.43 10.59 -14.86
CA ILE A 92 4.90 9.61 -13.91
C ILE A 92 3.44 9.33 -14.27
N ASN A 93 3.10 8.07 -14.47
CA ASN A 93 1.77 7.64 -14.93
C ASN A 93 1.05 6.69 -13.98
N LYS A 94 1.52 6.54 -12.75
CA LYS A 94 0.87 5.76 -11.68
C LYS A 94 0.72 6.64 -10.44
N LEU A 95 -0.37 6.44 -9.71
CA LEU A 95 -0.70 7.21 -8.50
C LEU A 95 -1.44 6.34 -7.51
N VAL A 96 -1.20 6.52 -6.21
CA VAL A 96 -2.03 5.97 -5.13
C VAL A 96 -2.81 7.10 -4.48
N ALA A 97 -4.12 7.14 -4.69
CA ALA A 97 -5.01 8.17 -4.15
C ALA A 97 -5.61 7.71 -2.81
N LEU A 98 -5.37 8.48 -1.77
CA LEU A 98 -5.81 8.21 -0.41
C LEU A 98 -6.64 9.37 0.14
N ARG A 99 -7.43 9.11 1.18
CA ARG A 99 -8.13 10.16 1.91
C ARG A 99 -7.14 11.08 2.64
N GLY A 100 -6.11 10.48 3.22
CA GLY A 100 -5.20 11.12 4.16
C GLY A 100 -5.82 11.28 5.55
N ASP A 101 -4.95 11.37 6.55
CA ASP A 101 -5.36 11.66 7.92
C ASP A 101 -5.40 13.17 8.13
N ILE A 102 -6.39 13.66 8.88
CA ILE A 102 -6.40 15.06 9.31
C ILE A 102 -5.32 15.23 10.39
N PRO A 103 -4.34 16.12 10.19
CA PRO A 103 -3.32 16.37 11.20
C PRO A 103 -3.94 16.78 12.53
N SER A 104 -3.41 16.26 13.63
CA SER A 104 -3.82 16.65 14.97
C SER A 104 -3.68 18.18 15.15
N GLY A 105 -4.76 18.85 15.51
CA GLY A 105 -4.79 20.31 15.74
C GLY A 105 -5.32 21.15 14.57
N MET A 106 -5.61 20.58 13.39
CA MET A 106 -6.33 21.29 12.33
C MET A 106 -7.85 21.12 12.47
N GLY A 107 -8.42 21.66 13.53
CA GLY A 107 -9.87 21.75 13.69
C GLY A 107 -10.45 22.64 12.58
N GLY A 108 -11.32 22.08 11.73
CA GLY A 108 -12.02 22.81 10.66
C GLY A 108 -11.54 22.52 9.24
N ALA A 109 -10.50 21.71 9.03
CA ALA A 109 -10.16 21.24 7.70
C ALA A 109 -11.29 20.32 7.17
N ARG A 110 -11.72 20.57 5.91
CA ARG A 110 -12.68 19.69 5.24
C ARG A 110 -12.04 18.32 5.06
N LEU A 111 -12.72 17.29 5.54
CA LEU A 111 -12.36 15.92 5.21
C LEU A 111 -12.66 15.68 3.73
N VAL A 112 -11.65 15.36 2.92
CA VAL A 112 -11.81 15.03 1.50
C VAL A 112 -11.64 13.54 1.32
N TYR A 113 -12.66 12.88 0.78
CA TYR A 113 -12.63 11.44 0.53
C TYR A 113 -11.73 11.09 -0.66
N ALA A 114 -11.23 9.86 -0.68
CA ALA A 114 -10.37 9.39 -1.78
C ALA A 114 -11.11 9.40 -3.14
N SER A 115 -12.42 9.20 -3.17
CA SER A 115 -13.25 9.34 -4.38
C SER A 115 -13.22 10.77 -4.95
N GLU A 116 -13.32 11.79 -4.09
CA GLU A 116 -13.21 13.20 -4.49
C GLU A 116 -11.83 13.52 -5.07
N LEU A 117 -10.76 12.96 -4.46
CA LEU A 117 -9.40 13.12 -5.00
C LEU A 117 -9.25 12.43 -6.37
N VAL A 118 -9.80 11.24 -6.54
CA VAL A 118 -9.81 10.54 -7.83
C VAL A 118 -10.53 11.36 -8.89
N GLU A 119 -11.70 11.90 -8.59
CA GLU A 119 -12.43 12.79 -9.50
C GLU A 119 -11.63 14.05 -9.85
N PHE A 120 -10.99 14.67 -8.86
CA PHE A 120 -10.15 15.85 -9.07
C PHE A 120 -8.99 15.54 -10.02
N VAL A 121 -8.27 14.44 -9.80
CA VAL A 121 -7.17 14.01 -10.67
C VAL A 121 -7.70 13.72 -12.08
N ARG A 122 -8.83 13.00 -12.22
CA ARG A 122 -9.44 12.69 -13.53
C ARG A 122 -9.87 13.94 -14.30
N LYS A 123 -10.49 14.90 -13.63
CA LYS A 123 -10.88 16.17 -14.25
C LYS A 123 -9.67 16.96 -14.77
N ARG A 124 -8.53 16.87 -14.06
CA ARG A 124 -7.33 17.64 -14.39
C ARG A 124 -6.47 16.98 -15.47
N THR A 125 -6.37 15.64 -15.47
CA THR A 125 -5.39 14.90 -16.26
C THR A 125 -5.98 13.84 -17.20
N GLY A 126 -7.31 13.68 -17.21
CA GLY A 126 -7.96 12.61 -17.97
C GLY A 126 -7.46 11.24 -17.53
N ASP A 127 -7.09 10.42 -18.51
CA ASP A 127 -6.62 9.04 -18.30
C ASP A 127 -5.10 8.91 -18.16
N HIS A 128 -4.38 10.02 -17.91
CA HIS A 128 -2.92 10.00 -17.81
C HIS A 128 -2.42 9.03 -16.72
N PHE A 129 -3.07 9.01 -15.55
CA PHE A 129 -2.65 8.15 -14.43
C PHE A 129 -3.42 6.83 -14.38
N ARG A 130 -2.71 5.74 -14.10
CA ARG A 130 -3.30 4.55 -13.50
C ARG A 130 -3.40 4.78 -11.99
N ILE A 131 -4.62 4.94 -11.49
CA ILE A 131 -4.90 5.31 -10.10
C ILE A 131 -5.23 4.08 -9.28
N ALA A 132 -4.44 3.83 -8.21
CA ALA A 132 -4.75 2.87 -7.16
C ALA A 132 -5.43 3.56 -5.99
N VAL A 133 -6.32 2.86 -5.30
CA VAL A 133 -7.02 3.32 -4.08
C VAL A 133 -6.94 2.26 -2.98
N ALA A 134 -7.11 2.68 -1.72
CA ALA A 134 -7.13 1.75 -0.60
C ALA A 134 -8.46 0.98 -0.50
N ALA A 135 -8.38 -0.28 -0.08
CA ALA A 135 -9.50 -1.16 0.26
C ALA A 135 -9.24 -1.84 1.63
N TYR A 136 -10.29 -2.36 2.28
CA TYR A 136 -10.19 -2.92 3.62
C TYR A 136 -10.93 -4.26 3.70
N PRO A 137 -10.21 -5.41 3.62
CA PRO A 137 -10.84 -6.73 3.73
C PRO A 137 -11.52 -6.98 5.08
N GLU A 138 -11.04 -6.35 6.13
CA GLU A 138 -11.48 -6.51 7.52
C GLU A 138 -12.22 -5.27 8.03
N ILE A 139 -12.88 -4.52 7.14
CA ILE A 139 -13.59 -3.26 7.39
C ILE A 139 -12.70 -2.08 7.83
N HIS A 140 -12.95 -0.93 7.25
CA HIS A 140 -12.27 0.30 7.66
C HIS A 140 -12.71 0.72 9.08
N PRO A 141 -11.78 1.08 10.00
CA PRO A 141 -12.12 1.42 11.39
C PRO A 141 -13.17 2.52 11.59
N GLN A 142 -13.41 3.34 10.57
CA GLN A 142 -14.37 4.44 10.58
C GLN A 142 -15.61 4.16 9.72
N ALA A 143 -15.74 2.96 9.15
CA ALA A 143 -16.96 2.57 8.45
C ALA A 143 -18.04 2.16 9.46
N ASP A 144 -19.29 2.52 9.20
CA ASP A 144 -20.42 2.18 10.06
C ASP A 144 -20.69 0.66 10.04
N ASP A 145 -20.55 0.05 8.88
CA ASP A 145 -20.70 -1.37 8.65
C ASP A 145 -19.92 -1.84 7.40
N TYR A 146 -19.87 -3.15 7.22
CA TYR A 146 -19.13 -3.79 6.13
C TYR A 146 -19.66 -3.41 4.74
N ASP A 147 -20.97 -3.37 4.58
CA ASP A 147 -21.60 -3.05 3.29
C ASP A 147 -21.38 -1.59 2.90
N THR A 148 -21.33 -0.70 3.87
CA THR A 148 -21.00 0.72 3.66
C THR A 148 -19.55 0.89 3.22
N ASP A 149 -18.60 0.15 3.81
CA ASP A 149 -17.19 0.19 3.39
C ASP A 149 -17.00 -0.30 1.94
N VAL A 150 -17.66 -1.40 1.57
CA VAL A 150 -17.63 -1.92 0.20
C VAL A 150 -18.27 -0.94 -0.79
N ARG A 151 -19.34 -0.22 -0.42
CA ARG A 151 -19.93 0.84 -1.24
C ARG A 151 -18.96 2.01 -1.44
N PHE A 152 -18.24 2.43 -0.40
CA PHE A 152 -17.21 3.47 -0.55
C PHE A 152 -16.09 3.05 -1.49
N LEU A 153 -15.72 1.77 -1.52
CA LEU A 153 -14.79 1.28 -2.53
C LEU A 153 -15.38 1.40 -3.94
N LYS A 154 -16.66 1.05 -4.12
CA LYS A 154 -17.34 1.21 -5.40
C LYS A 154 -17.32 2.67 -5.87
N GLU A 155 -17.61 3.62 -4.99
CA GLU A 155 -17.56 5.05 -5.30
C GLU A 155 -16.18 5.49 -5.80
N LYS A 156 -15.09 4.96 -5.24
CA LYS A 156 -13.72 5.23 -5.72
C LYS A 156 -13.51 4.71 -7.15
N PHE A 157 -14.02 3.52 -7.47
CA PHE A 157 -13.96 2.97 -8.82
C PHE A 157 -14.86 3.74 -9.79
N ASP A 158 -16.06 4.11 -9.40
CA ASP A 158 -17.00 4.92 -10.20
C ASP A 158 -16.41 6.33 -10.48
N ALA A 159 -15.63 6.88 -9.54
CA ALA A 159 -14.87 8.12 -9.72
C ALA A 159 -13.70 8.01 -10.71
N GLY A 160 -13.31 6.79 -11.09
CA GLY A 160 -12.28 6.54 -12.10
C GLY A 160 -11.01 5.85 -11.61
N ALA A 161 -10.99 5.27 -10.42
CA ALA A 161 -9.87 4.43 -9.98
C ALA A 161 -9.75 3.17 -10.87
N ASN A 162 -8.52 2.68 -11.05
CA ASN A 162 -8.22 1.54 -11.92
C ASN A 162 -8.01 0.23 -11.16
N VAL A 163 -7.51 0.32 -9.92
CA VAL A 163 -7.14 -0.82 -9.09
C VAL A 163 -7.30 -0.45 -7.62
N ALA A 164 -7.56 -1.42 -6.77
CA ALA A 164 -7.44 -1.23 -5.33
C ALA A 164 -6.27 -2.02 -4.77
N ILE A 165 -5.69 -1.51 -3.67
CA ILE A 165 -4.68 -2.19 -2.86
C ILE A 165 -5.29 -2.31 -1.47
N THR A 166 -5.32 -3.53 -0.92
CA THR A 166 -5.93 -3.72 0.40
C THR A 166 -4.99 -3.27 1.53
N GLN A 167 -5.58 -2.88 2.67
CA GLN A 167 -4.83 -2.93 3.93
C GLN A 167 -4.29 -4.34 4.12
N TYR A 168 -3.13 -4.49 4.81
CA TYR A 168 -2.62 -5.82 5.10
C TYR A 168 -3.56 -6.60 6.02
N PHE A 169 -3.54 -7.89 5.88
CA PHE A 169 -4.34 -8.86 6.65
C PHE A 169 -3.54 -10.16 6.81
N TYR A 170 -3.94 -10.99 7.77
CA TYR A 170 -3.34 -12.31 7.99
C TYR A 170 -4.38 -13.43 7.93
N ASN A 171 -5.64 -13.09 7.78
CA ASN A 171 -6.73 -14.02 7.54
C ASN A 171 -7.10 -14.00 6.05
N VAL A 172 -6.71 -15.04 5.32
CA VAL A 172 -6.96 -15.15 3.88
C VAL A 172 -8.45 -15.20 3.55
N ASP A 173 -9.28 -15.78 4.43
CA ASP A 173 -10.72 -15.89 4.21
C ASP A 173 -11.39 -14.50 4.22
N ALA A 174 -10.86 -13.55 5.00
CA ALA A 174 -11.34 -12.17 4.98
C ALA A 174 -11.18 -11.53 3.59
N TYR A 175 -10.05 -11.79 2.91
CA TYR A 175 -9.83 -11.27 1.56
C TYR A 175 -10.80 -11.86 0.54
N PHE A 176 -11.01 -13.18 0.53
CA PHE A 176 -11.93 -13.80 -0.42
C PHE A 176 -13.40 -13.44 -0.13
N TYR A 177 -13.80 -13.41 1.13
CA TYR A 177 -15.12 -12.89 1.51
C TYR A 177 -15.33 -11.46 1.03
N PHE A 178 -14.31 -10.60 1.19
CA PHE A 178 -14.34 -9.23 0.70
C PHE A 178 -14.52 -9.17 -0.82
N LEU A 179 -13.81 -10.02 -1.60
CA LEU A 179 -13.96 -10.08 -3.05
C LEU A 179 -15.37 -10.50 -3.45
N ASP A 180 -15.97 -11.48 -2.76
CA ASP A 180 -17.35 -11.90 -3.01
C ASP A 180 -18.35 -10.76 -2.78
N ARG A 181 -18.14 -9.97 -1.70
CA ARG A 181 -18.97 -8.78 -1.42
C ARG A 181 -18.79 -7.68 -2.47
N CYS A 182 -17.57 -7.47 -2.95
CA CYS A 182 -17.28 -6.54 -4.04
C CYS A 182 -17.99 -6.96 -5.34
N ALA A 183 -17.88 -8.23 -5.71
CA ALA A 183 -18.52 -8.79 -6.89
C ALA A 183 -20.05 -8.68 -6.83
N ALA A 184 -20.65 -8.90 -5.66
CA ALA A 184 -22.10 -8.80 -5.45
C ALA A 184 -22.69 -7.43 -5.76
N ILE A 185 -21.90 -6.35 -5.66
CA ILE A 185 -22.30 -4.98 -6.01
C ILE A 185 -21.70 -4.49 -7.35
N GLY A 186 -21.15 -5.41 -8.14
CA GLY A 186 -20.65 -5.12 -9.49
C GLY A 186 -19.26 -4.47 -9.54
N ILE A 187 -18.40 -4.66 -8.54
CA ILE A 187 -16.99 -4.31 -8.63
C ILE A 187 -16.27 -5.43 -9.39
N ASP A 188 -15.75 -5.12 -10.57
CA ASP A 188 -15.01 -6.02 -11.47
C ASP A 188 -13.53 -5.62 -11.63
N LYS A 189 -13.11 -4.56 -10.98
CA LYS A 189 -11.75 -4.04 -11.03
C LYS A 189 -10.79 -4.90 -10.20
N PRO A 190 -9.50 -4.99 -10.60
CA PRO A 190 -8.53 -5.77 -9.85
C PRO A 190 -8.29 -5.18 -8.45
N ILE A 191 -8.23 -6.07 -7.46
CA ILE A 191 -7.94 -5.74 -6.06
C ILE A 191 -6.70 -6.52 -5.65
N PHE A 192 -5.58 -5.80 -5.47
CA PHE A 192 -4.31 -6.40 -5.06
C PHE A 192 -4.27 -6.61 -3.55
N ALA A 193 -3.74 -7.74 -3.14
CA ALA A 193 -3.57 -8.05 -1.73
C ALA A 193 -2.39 -7.24 -1.15
N GLY A 194 -2.66 -6.41 -0.17
CA GLY A 194 -1.65 -5.71 0.63
C GLY A 194 -1.06 -6.67 1.67
N ILE A 195 0.25 -6.84 1.67
CA ILE A 195 0.96 -7.81 2.50
C ILE A 195 2.07 -7.13 3.29
N MET A 196 2.04 -7.26 4.61
CA MET A 196 3.09 -6.74 5.49
C MET A 196 3.90 -7.89 6.11
N PRO A 197 5.22 -7.99 5.85
CA PRO A 197 6.08 -8.96 6.50
C PRO A 197 6.13 -8.79 8.02
N ILE A 198 6.17 -9.89 8.75
CA ILE A 198 6.28 -9.90 10.20
C ILE A 198 7.76 -9.91 10.60
N THR A 199 8.24 -8.81 11.19
CA THR A 199 9.64 -8.66 11.61
C THR A 199 9.79 -8.30 13.09
N ASN A 200 8.73 -7.78 13.69
CA ASN A 200 8.70 -7.37 15.09
C ASN A 200 7.27 -7.41 15.62
N TYR A 201 7.03 -8.12 16.70
CA TYR A 201 5.69 -8.31 17.25
C TYR A 201 5.07 -7.02 17.80
N GLU A 202 5.82 -6.24 18.56
CA GLU A 202 5.28 -5.02 19.19
C GLU A 202 4.85 -3.99 18.16
N ASN A 203 5.68 -3.80 17.12
CA ASN A 203 5.36 -2.90 16.01
C ASN A 203 4.14 -3.41 15.25
N LEU A 204 4.08 -4.70 14.94
CA LEU A 204 2.93 -5.32 14.28
C LEU A 204 1.66 -5.11 15.07
N ALA A 205 1.65 -5.46 16.37
CA ALA A 205 0.49 -5.31 17.24
C ALA A 205 0.03 -3.84 17.36
N ARG A 206 0.97 -2.90 17.38
CA ARG A 206 0.66 -1.45 17.39
C ARG A 206 0.03 -1.00 16.08
N PHE A 207 0.61 -1.37 14.95
CA PHE A 207 0.08 -1.02 13.62
C PHE A 207 -1.32 -1.63 13.42
N SER A 208 -1.50 -2.90 13.75
CA SER A 208 -2.79 -3.58 13.61
C SER A 208 -3.90 -2.90 14.41
N ARG A 209 -3.62 -2.48 15.66
CA ARG A 209 -4.57 -1.70 16.45
C ARG A 209 -4.93 -0.36 15.81
N ASN A 210 -3.98 0.30 15.17
CA ASN A 210 -4.20 1.63 14.58
C ASN A 210 -4.98 1.57 13.27
N CYS A 211 -4.72 0.57 12.43
CA CYS A 211 -5.36 0.45 11.11
C CYS A 211 -6.56 -0.51 11.09
N GLY A 212 -6.89 -1.14 12.23
CA GLY A 212 -8.01 -2.08 12.33
C GLY A 212 -7.74 -3.46 11.72
N ALA A 213 -6.51 -3.77 11.31
CA ALA A 213 -6.17 -5.10 10.82
C ALA A 213 -6.18 -6.13 11.95
N GLU A 214 -6.84 -7.26 11.72
CA GLU A 214 -6.85 -8.36 12.68
C GLU A 214 -5.47 -9.01 12.78
N LEU A 215 -4.98 -9.20 14.00
CA LEU A 215 -3.86 -10.08 14.26
C LEU A 215 -4.37 -11.39 14.86
N PRO A 216 -4.47 -12.48 14.06
CA PRO A 216 -5.01 -13.74 14.51
C PRO A 216 -4.37 -14.23 15.80
N ARG A 217 -5.18 -14.73 16.72
CA ARG A 217 -4.73 -15.13 18.06
C ARG A 217 -3.56 -16.13 18.04
N TRP A 218 -3.60 -17.07 17.10
CA TRP A 218 -2.53 -18.07 16.97
C TRP A 218 -1.18 -17.45 16.56
N ILE A 219 -1.18 -16.44 15.68
CA ILE A 219 0.01 -15.67 15.29
C ILE A 219 0.52 -14.89 16.50
N SER A 220 -0.38 -14.16 17.16
CA SER A 220 -0.05 -13.34 18.33
C SER A 220 0.57 -14.18 19.46
N GLN A 221 -0.04 -15.31 19.80
CA GLN A 221 0.47 -16.19 20.83
C GLN A 221 1.83 -16.80 20.47
N ARG A 222 2.04 -17.18 19.20
CA ARG A 222 3.30 -17.74 18.75
C ARG A 222 4.42 -16.70 18.83
N LEU A 223 4.15 -15.46 18.36
CA LEU A 223 5.12 -14.37 18.42
C LEU A 223 5.47 -13.96 19.85
N GLN A 224 4.48 -13.93 20.76
CA GLN A 224 4.73 -13.69 22.19
C GLN A 224 5.61 -14.77 22.81
N GLY A 225 5.40 -16.04 22.43
CA GLY A 225 6.17 -17.16 22.94
C GLY A 225 7.66 -17.16 22.54
N TYR A 226 8.05 -16.32 21.58
CA TYR A 226 9.46 -16.12 21.23
C TYR A 226 10.20 -15.11 22.13
N ASP A 227 9.49 -14.46 23.04
CA ASP A 227 10.05 -13.53 24.05
C ASP A 227 11.07 -12.53 23.49
N GLY A 228 10.73 -11.96 22.33
CA GLY A 228 11.57 -10.95 21.66
C GLY A 228 12.75 -11.50 20.84
N ASP A 229 12.90 -12.82 20.72
CA ASP A 229 13.92 -13.40 19.84
C ASP A 229 13.62 -13.04 18.36
N LYS A 230 14.42 -12.12 17.83
CA LYS A 230 14.26 -11.53 16.51
C LYS A 230 14.40 -12.56 15.38
N GLU A 231 15.26 -13.57 15.57
CA GLU A 231 15.50 -14.59 14.54
C GLU A 231 14.28 -15.51 14.41
N SER A 232 13.77 -16.01 15.53
CA SER A 232 12.56 -16.84 15.57
C SER A 232 11.32 -16.07 15.06
N ILE A 233 11.16 -14.81 15.47
CA ILE A 233 10.07 -13.94 14.97
C ILE A 233 10.15 -13.79 13.45
N ARG A 234 11.34 -13.49 12.91
CA ARG A 234 11.55 -13.32 11.48
C ARG A 234 11.29 -14.61 10.70
N LYS A 235 11.84 -15.74 11.18
CA LYS A 235 11.66 -17.05 10.53
C LYS A 235 10.18 -17.43 10.45
N PHE A 236 9.48 -17.34 11.58
CA PHE A 236 8.05 -17.61 11.65
C PHE A 236 7.24 -16.63 10.78
N GLY A 237 7.60 -15.34 10.81
CA GLY A 237 6.94 -14.32 10.00
C GLY A 237 7.08 -14.58 8.49
N ILE A 238 8.25 -14.99 8.03
CA ILE A 238 8.49 -15.38 6.63
C ILE A 238 7.63 -16.60 6.26
N GLU A 239 7.58 -17.63 7.12
CA GLU A 239 6.77 -18.83 6.89
C GLU A 239 5.28 -18.50 6.76
N VAL A 240 4.72 -17.77 7.72
CA VAL A 240 3.31 -17.37 7.73
C VAL A 240 2.96 -16.54 6.49
N VAL A 241 3.77 -15.53 6.18
CA VAL A 241 3.49 -14.63 5.06
C VAL A 241 3.71 -15.32 3.71
N THR A 242 4.69 -16.22 3.59
CA THR A 242 4.85 -17.05 2.38
C THR A 242 3.61 -17.91 2.15
N GLN A 243 3.12 -18.60 3.18
CA GLN A 243 1.92 -19.44 3.06
C GLN A 243 0.68 -18.62 2.69
N LEU A 244 0.52 -17.42 3.29
CA LEU A 244 -0.56 -16.49 2.95
C LEU A 244 -0.49 -16.10 1.47
N CYS A 245 0.67 -15.65 0.99
CA CYS A 245 0.88 -15.26 -0.40
C CYS A 245 0.64 -16.44 -1.36
N GLN A 246 1.14 -17.63 -1.02
CA GLN A 246 0.92 -18.82 -1.85
C GLN A 246 -0.58 -19.11 -1.99
N THR A 247 -1.32 -19.11 -0.87
CA THR A 247 -2.76 -19.35 -0.89
C THR A 247 -3.50 -18.30 -1.74
N LEU A 248 -3.11 -17.04 -1.65
CA LEU A 248 -3.68 -15.96 -2.46
C LEU A 248 -3.44 -16.19 -3.96
N LEU A 249 -2.22 -16.53 -4.35
CA LEU A 249 -1.84 -16.75 -5.74
C LEU A 249 -2.50 -18.00 -6.32
N ASP A 250 -2.56 -19.09 -5.57
CA ASP A 250 -3.20 -20.35 -5.98
C ASP A 250 -4.70 -20.16 -6.21
N ASN A 251 -5.32 -19.20 -5.55
CA ASN A 251 -6.73 -18.85 -5.70
C ASN A 251 -6.98 -17.63 -6.60
N GLY A 252 -6.00 -17.25 -7.44
CA GLY A 252 -6.20 -16.29 -8.51
C GLY A 252 -6.13 -14.82 -8.10
N CYS A 253 -5.50 -14.50 -6.96
CA CYS A 253 -5.22 -13.12 -6.60
C CYS A 253 -4.44 -12.42 -7.73
N PRO A 254 -4.93 -11.27 -8.26
CA PRO A 254 -4.35 -10.64 -9.45
C PRO A 254 -2.99 -10.00 -9.20
N GLY A 255 -2.64 -9.73 -7.94
CA GLY A 255 -1.37 -9.14 -7.58
C GLY A 255 -1.17 -8.99 -6.07
N ILE A 256 0.09 -8.85 -5.67
CA ILE A 256 0.52 -8.64 -4.29
C ILE A 256 1.26 -7.32 -4.20
N HIS A 257 0.88 -6.52 -3.23
CA HIS A 257 1.53 -5.27 -2.87
C HIS A 257 2.21 -5.40 -1.49
N PHE A 258 3.55 -5.41 -1.48
CA PHE A 258 4.29 -5.57 -0.24
C PHE A 258 4.56 -4.24 0.45
N TYR A 259 4.07 -4.09 1.66
CA TYR A 259 4.47 -3.05 2.61
C TYR A 259 5.84 -3.37 3.18
N THR A 260 6.90 -2.97 2.47
CA THR A 260 8.27 -3.47 2.71
C THR A 260 8.86 -3.02 4.04
N MET A 261 8.30 -1.99 4.67
CA MET A 261 8.90 -1.31 5.83
C MET A 261 10.34 -0.84 5.56
N ASN A 262 10.63 -0.50 4.28
CA ASN A 262 11.96 -0.17 3.76
C ASN A 262 13.01 -1.29 3.97
N GLN A 263 12.58 -2.53 4.15
CA GLN A 263 13.46 -3.68 4.38
C GLN A 263 13.47 -4.60 3.15
N LEU A 264 14.66 -5.01 2.74
CA LEU A 264 14.87 -5.92 1.61
C LEU A 264 14.58 -7.39 1.98
N GLU A 265 15.22 -7.87 3.05
CA GLU A 265 15.34 -9.31 3.30
C GLU A 265 14.03 -10.07 3.55
N PRO A 266 13.05 -9.58 4.34
CA PRO A 266 11.82 -10.35 4.50
C PRO A 266 11.10 -10.54 3.16
N VAL A 267 11.04 -9.48 2.35
CA VAL A 267 10.35 -9.48 1.05
C VAL A 267 11.08 -10.38 0.05
N ARG A 268 12.39 -10.23 -0.08
CA ARG A 268 13.19 -11.04 -1.01
C ARG A 268 13.10 -12.53 -0.70
N THR A 269 13.16 -12.90 0.58
CA THR A 269 13.04 -14.30 1.00
C THR A 269 11.65 -14.87 0.70
N ILE A 270 10.59 -14.10 0.99
CA ILE A 270 9.21 -14.51 0.67
C ILE A 270 9.06 -14.68 -0.85
N TYR A 271 9.59 -13.74 -1.62
CA TYR A 271 9.55 -13.76 -3.09
C TYR A 271 10.21 -15.00 -3.67
N GLY A 272 11.42 -15.36 -3.19
CA GLY A 272 12.13 -16.57 -3.57
C GLY A 272 11.39 -17.85 -3.17
N ASN A 273 10.81 -17.89 -1.96
CA ASN A 273 10.00 -19.03 -1.51
C ASN A 273 8.76 -19.28 -2.37
N LEU A 274 8.22 -18.22 -2.99
CA LEU A 274 7.08 -18.30 -3.93
C LEU A 274 7.50 -18.69 -5.36
N GLY A 275 8.80 -18.85 -5.62
CA GLY A 275 9.32 -19.17 -6.96
C GLY A 275 9.06 -18.09 -8.01
N LEU A 276 8.99 -16.83 -7.60
CA LEU A 276 8.70 -15.70 -8.48
C LEU A 276 9.96 -15.07 -9.10
N ASP A 277 11.15 -15.50 -8.70
CA ASP A 277 12.47 -15.02 -9.15
C ASP A 277 13.01 -15.80 -10.36
N SER A 278 12.20 -16.71 -10.96
CA SER A 278 12.54 -17.53 -12.13
C SER A 278 12.02 -16.95 -13.46
#